data_181fe86aeddb0bf1092cf592295adbaa
#
_entry.id   181fe86aeddb0bf1092cf592295adbaa
#
_cell.length_a   1.000
_cell.length_b   1.000
_cell.length_c   1.000
_cell.angle_alpha   90.00
_cell.angle_beta   90.00
_cell.angle_gamma   90.00
#
_symmetry.space_group_name_H-M   'P 1'
#
loop_
_entity.id
_entity.type
_entity.pdbx_description
1 polymer ?
#
loop_
_entity_poly.entity_id
_entity_poly.type
_entity_poly.pdbx_seq_one_letter_code
_entity_poly.pdbx_strand_id
1 'polypeptide(L)'
;GVRRTVKHDRISLDDACTRDDKRRESVTLLCEVRQGTRPWQTARMDDISRTGFRIAWLPGAAPEQPLRIRIPGIQMLSAQIRWQQGKAVGCEFTEPLHIAVFEHLLAQLR
;
A
#
# COMPACT_ATOMS: atom_id res chain seq x y z
N GLY A 1 -9.29 -18.20 -32.28
CA GLY A 1 -9.35 -17.88 -31.39
C GLY A 1 -8.99 -18.22 -31.19
N VAL A 2 -9.27 -18.01 -31.79
CA VAL A 2 -9.19 -17.78 -30.94
C VAL A 2 -9.11 -17.78 -30.47
N ARG A 3 -9.57 -17.76 -30.97
CA ARG A 3 -9.59 -17.26 -30.12
C ARG A 3 -9.72 -17.18 -29.45
N ARG A 4 -10.12 -17.29 -30.17
CA ARG A 4 -10.23 -16.72 -29.19
C ARG A 4 -9.86 -16.65 -28.48
N THR A 5 -9.99 -16.67 -29.26
CA THR A 5 -9.73 -16.16 -28.22
C THR A 5 -9.27 -15.78 -27.70
N VAL A 6 -9.37 -15.63 -28.30
CA VAL A 6 -9.06 -14.87 -27.34
C VAL A 6 -9.04 -14.41 -26.87
N LYS A 7 -9.45 -14.25 -27.26
CA LYS A 7 -9.48 -13.47 -26.43
C LYS A 7 -9.39 -13.53 -25.70
N HIS A 8 -9.43 -13.84 -26.36
CA HIS A 8 -9.27 -13.54 -25.30
C HIS A 8 -8.50 -13.55 -24.80
N ASP A 9 -8.28 -13.76 -25.33
CA ASP A 9 -7.61 -13.47 -24.66
C ASP A 9 -6.92 -12.91 -24.48
N ARG A 10 -6.85 -12.32 -24.66
CA ARG A 10 -6.22 -11.47 -24.32
C ARG A 10 -6.43 -10.43 -23.54
N ILE A 11 -6.56 -9.84 -23.97
CA ILE A 11 -6.73 -8.97 -23.03
C ILE A 11 -6.35 -9.21 -21.72
N SER A 12 -6.05 -10.15 -21.58
CA SER A 12 -5.74 -10.67 -20.29
C SER A 12 -4.51 -10.09 -19.66
N LEU A 13 -3.60 -9.51 -20.41
CA LEU A 13 -2.42 -8.87 -19.85
C LEU A 13 -2.78 -7.66 -19.01
N ASP A 14 -3.69 -6.84 -19.50
CA ASP A 14 -4.16 -5.69 -18.75
C ASP A 14 -4.91 -6.13 -17.50
N ASP A 15 -5.69 -7.19 -17.60
CA ASP A 15 -6.39 -7.72 -16.46
C ASP A 15 -5.43 -8.21 -15.40
N ALA A 16 -4.35 -8.84 -15.80
CA ALA A 16 -3.34 -9.31 -14.85
C ALA A 16 -2.68 -8.14 -14.12
N CYS A 17 -2.36 -7.07 -14.85
CA CYS A 17 -1.79 -5.88 -14.23
C CYS A 17 -2.75 -5.25 -13.25
N THR A 18 -4.03 -5.18 -13.61
CA THR A 18 -5.05 -4.62 -12.74
C THR A 18 -5.18 -5.43 -11.48
N ARG A 19 -5.15 -6.75 -11.59
CA ARG A 19 -5.24 -7.61 -10.42
C ARG A 19 -4.02 -7.44 -9.52
N ASP A 20 -2.83 -7.31 -10.12
CA ASP A 20 -1.63 -7.08 -9.33
C ASP A 20 -1.71 -5.78 -8.55
N ASP A 21 -2.25 -4.72 -9.17
CA ASP A 21 -2.38 -3.44 -8.50
C ASP A 21 -3.34 -3.52 -7.32
N LYS A 22 -4.33 -4.40 -7.40
CA LYS A 22 -5.31 -4.55 -6.34
C LYS A 22 -4.97 -5.65 -5.35
N ARG A 23 -3.91 -6.40 -5.62
CA ARG A 23 -3.52 -7.50 -4.75
C ARG A 23 -3.08 -6.96 -3.39
N ARG A 24 -3.68 -7.49 -2.35
CA ARG A 24 -3.33 -7.15 -0.98
C ARG A 24 -2.70 -8.34 -0.32
N GLU A 25 -1.67 -8.06 0.46
CA GLU A 25 -0.96 -9.09 1.21
C GLU A 25 -1.08 -8.78 2.69
N SER A 26 -1.43 -9.78 3.47
CA SER A 26 -1.39 -9.66 4.91
C SER A 26 0.05 -9.68 5.36
N VAL A 27 0.45 -8.69 6.14
CA VAL A 27 1.82 -8.55 6.56
C VAL A 27 1.86 -8.12 8.02
N THR A 28 3.04 -8.22 8.61
CA THR A 28 3.32 -7.58 9.88
C THR A 28 4.57 -6.77 9.66
N LEU A 29 4.40 -5.50 9.43
CA LEU A 29 5.50 -4.63 9.04
C LEU A 29 5.50 -3.39 9.92
N LEU A 30 6.59 -3.22 10.68
CA LEU A 30 6.76 -2.01 11.47
C LEU A 30 7.24 -0.90 10.56
N CYS A 31 6.65 0.26 10.73
CA CYS A 31 7.02 1.44 9.97
C CYS A 31 6.89 2.65 10.88
N GLU A 32 7.31 3.79 10.37
CA GLU A 32 7.13 5.05 11.05
C GLU A 32 6.29 5.96 10.20
N VAL A 33 5.34 6.67 10.83
CA VAL A 33 4.46 7.59 10.12
C VAL A 33 4.52 8.95 10.76
N ARG A 34 4.27 9.97 9.95
CA ARG A 34 4.28 11.35 10.39
C ARG A 34 3.28 12.15 9.57
N GLN A 35 2.57 13.03 10.23
CA GLN A 35 1.69 13.99 9.57
C GLN A 35 2.10 15.39 9.98
N GLY A 36 2.32 16.26 8.99
CA GLY A 36 2.73 17.64 9.24
C GLY A 36 4.03 17.69 10.03
N THR A 37 4.03 18.46 11.09
CA THR A 37 5.23 18.65 11.93
C THR A 37 5.22 17.81 13.18
N ARG A 38 4.27 16.87 13.29
CA ARG A 38 4.21 15.98 14.45
C ARG A 38 5.43 15.05 14.47
N PRO A 39 5.79 14.55 15.67
CA PRO A 39 6.89 13.58 15.73
C PRO A 39 6.57 12.30 14.97
N TRP A 40 7.61 11.61 14.52
CA TRP A 40 7.44 10.30 13.93
C TRP A 40 6.87 9.34 14.96
N GLN A 41 5.96 8.50 14.51
CA GLN A 41 5.23 7.57 15.36
C GLN A 41 5.38 6.18 14.78
N THR A 42 5.76 5.21 15.61
CA THR A 42 5.86 3.83 15.15
C THR A 42 4.47 3.27 14.97
N ALA A 43 4.26 2.57 13.87
CA ALA A 43 2.99 1.95 13.56
C ALA A 43 3.25 0.58 12.95
N ARG A 44 2.21 -0.24 12.93
CA ARG A 44 2.28 -1.56 12.33
C ARG A 44 1.30 -1.62 11.17
N MET A 45 1.84 -1.92 10.01
CA MET A 45 1.08 -2.12 8.80
C MET A 45 0.68 -3.58 8.74
N ASP A 46 -0.61 -3.87 8.60
CA ASP A 46 -1.09 -5.25 8.60
C ASP A 46 -1.62 -5.69 7.23
N ASP A 47 -1.53 -4.84 6.24
CA ASP A 47 -2.06 -5.12 4.91
C ASP A 47 -1.39 -4.14 3.96
N ILE A 48 -0.93 -4.62 2.82
CA ILE A 48 -0.26 -3.77 1.85
C ILE A 48 -0.54 -4.24 0.42
N SER A 49 -0.64 -3.27 -0.48
CA SER A 49 -0.70 -3.50 -1.92
C SER A 49 0.20 -2.48 -2.58
N ARG A 50 0.32 -2.54 -3.90
CA ARG A 50 1.11 -1.52 -4.62
C ARG A 50 0.52 -0.13 -4.46
N THR A 51 -0.78 -0.02 -4.25
CA THR A 51 -1.44 1.28 -4.22
C THR A 51 -1.73 1.80 -2.84
N GLY A 52 -1.65 0.96 -1.80
CA GLY A 52 -1.98 1.43 -0.46
C GLY A 52 -1.71 0.41 0.62
N PHE A 53 -2.14 0.75 1.82
CA PHE A 53 -1.87 -0.08 2.98
C PHE A 53 -2.89 0.21 4.07
N ARG A 54 -2.90 -0.65 5.08
CA ARG A 54 -3.78 -0.51 6.23
C ARG A 54 -2.96 -0.55 7.51
N ILE A 55 -3.30 0.33 8.43
CA ILE A 55 -2.75 0.33 9.79
C ILE A 55 -3.93 0.15 10.73
N ALA A 56 -3.88 -0.90 11.55
CA ALA A 56 -5.00 -1.22 12.43
C ALA A 56 -5.14 -0.24 13.58
N TRP A 57 -4.06 0.41 13.98
CA TRP A 57 -4.09 1.30 15.14
C TRP A 57 -3.14 2.47 14.93
N LEU A 58 -3.71 3.64 14.74
CA LEU A 58 -2.95 4.87 14.55
C LEU A 58 -3.67 6.01 15.29
N PRO A 59 -3.36 6.19 16.57
CA PRO A 59 -4.05 7.22 17.34
C PRO A 59 -3.67 8.62 16.87
N GLY A 60 -4.66 9.52 16.89
CA GLY A 60 -4.41 10.90 16.52
C GLY A 60 -4.27 11.17 15.05
N ALA A 61 -4.63 10.21 14.19
CA ALA A 61 -4.55 10.42 12.75
C ALA A 61 -5.53 11.49 12.31
N ALA A 62 -5.07 12.39 11.43
CA ALA A 62 -5.89 13.45 10.85
C ALA A 62 -6.21 13.08 9.41
N PRO A 63 -7.48 12.71 9.10
CA PRO A 63 -7.79 12.18 7.75
C PRO A 63 -7.53 13.16 6.62
N GLU A 64 -7.57 14.45 6.91
CA GLU A 64 -7.39 15.45 5.87
C GLU A 64 -5.94 15.78 5.57
N GLN A 65 -4.99 15.27 6.35
CA GLN A 65 -3.59 15.57 6.18
C GLN A 65 -2.85 14.41 5.54
N PRO A 66 -1.90 14.70 4.63
CA PRO A 66 -1.10 13.63 4.05
C PRO A 66 -0.19 12.99 5.09
N LEU A 67 0.13 11.74 4.85
CA LEU A 67 1.04 10.96 5.69
C LEU A 67 2.37 10.81 5.00
N ARG A 68 3.43 10.81 5.79
CA ARG A 68 4.73 10.36 5.33
C ARG A 68 5.07 9.08 6.06
N ILE A 69 5.67 8.14 5.34
CA ILE A 69 5.94 6.82 5.86
C ILE A 69 7.38 6.45 5.60
N ARG A 70 8.02 5.94 6.62
CA ARG A 70 9.35 5.35 6.49
C ARG A 70 9.23 3.86 6.72
N ILE A 71 9.60 3.10 5.70
CA ILE A 71 9.64 1.64 5.78
C ILE A 71 11.11 1.25 5.68
N PRO A 72 11.62 0.44 6.62
CA PRO A 72 13.02 0.04 6.59
C PRO A 72 13.39 -0.56 5.23
N GLY A 73 14.51 -0.10 4.66
CA GLY A 73 14.99 -0.58 3.38
C GLY A 73 14.39 0.08 2.17
N ILE A 74 13.43 1.00 2.37
CA ILE A 74 12.75 1.68 1.26
C ILE A 74 12.78 3.16 1.57
N GLN A 75 12.88 3.97 0.53
CA GLN A 75 12.87 5.42 0.73
C GLN A 75 11.51 5.87 1.26
N MET A 76 11.50 7.06 1.83
CA MET A 76 10.29 7.64 2.39
C MET A 76 9.20 7.79 1.34
N LEU A 77 7.99 7.46 1.71
CA LEU A 77 6.84 7.47 0.82
C LEU A 77 5.79 8.45 1.36
N SER A 78 4.94 8.92 0.46
CA SER A 78 3.80 9.77 0.81
C SER A 78 2.51 9.02 0.54
N ALA A 79 1.51 9.28 1.37
CA ALA A 79 0.21 8.64 1.23
C ALA A 79 -0.88 9.55 1.77
N GLN A 80 -2.12 9.19 1.50
CA GLN A 80 -3.28 9.90 2.02
C GLN A 80 -4.23 8.90 2.65
N ILE A 81 -4.89 9.31 3.73
CA ILE A 81 -5.90 8.49 4.37
C ILE A 81 -7.15 8.51 3.49
N ARG A 82 -7.62 7.33 3.12
CA ARG A 82 -8.84 7.19 2.31
C ARG A 82 -10.04 6.84 3.17
N TRP A 83 -9.83 6.14 4.28
CA TRP A 83 -10.91 5.88 5.23
C TRP A 83 -10.31 5.75 6.62
N GLN A 84 -11.15 5.99 7.59
CA GLN A 84 -10.78 5.87 8.99
C GLN A 84 -11.97 5.29 9.74
N GLN A 85 -11.69 4.29 10.56
CA GLN A 85 -12.72 3.68 11.39
C GLN A 85 -12.12 3.43 12.76
N GLY A 86 -12.57 4.20 13.76
CA GLY A 86 -11.91 4.16 15.04
C GLY A 86 -10.48 4.62 14.91
N LYS A 87 -9.54 3.77 15.30
CA LYS A 87 -8.11 4.08 15.16
C LYS A 87 -7.46 3.36 13.99
N ALA A 88 -8.26 2.63 13.20
CA ALA A 88 -7.76 1.99 12.00
C ALA A 88 -7.85 2.96 10.83
N VAL A 89 -6.85 2.91 9.95
CA VAL A 89 -6.82 3.76 8.77
C VAL A 89 -6.44 2.93 7.55
N GLY A 90 -7.10 3.25 6.44
CA GLY A 90 -6.72 2.74 5.13
C GLY A 90 -6.16 3.89 4.33
N CYS A 91 -4.99 3.68 3.75
CA CYS A 91 -4.26 4.75 3.09
C CYS A 91 -3.91 4.36 1.66
N GLU A 92 -3.77 5.37 0.83
CA GLU A 92 -3.37 5.19 -0.56
C GLU A 92 -2.07 5.93 -0.77
N PHE A 93 -1.08 5.26 -1.38
CA PHE A 93 0.18 5.92 -1.73
C PHE A 93 -0.08 7.02 -2.75
N THR A 94 0.62 8.14 -2.62
CA THR A 94 0.54 9.21 -3.60
C THR A 94 0.92 8.70 -4.98
N GLU A 95 1.93 7.84 -5.04
CA GLU A 95 2.31 7.14 -6.26
C GLU A 95 2.38 5.66 -5.96
N PRO A 96 1.78 4.80 -6.79
CA PRO A 96 1.86 3.36 -6.57
C PRO A 96 3.30 2.88 -6.51
N LEU A 97 3.53 1.86 -5.69
CA LEU A 97 4.86 1.26 -5.62
C LEU A 97 5.18 0.58 -6.93
N HIS A 98 6.42 0.73 -7.40
CA HIS A 98 6.89 -0.06 -8.53
C HIS A 98 6.80 -1.54 -8.15
N ILE A 99 6.43 -2.38 -9.12
CA ILE A 99 6.24 -3.80 -8.84
C ILE A 99 7.49 -4.44 -8.24
N ALA A 100 8.67 -4.05 -8.70
CA ALA A 100 9.92 -4.60 -8.17
C ALA A 100 10.12 -4.21 -6.71
N VAL A 101 9.74 -3.00 -6.33
CA VAL A 101 9.84 -2.54 -4.94
C VAL A 101 8.86 -3.32 -4.07
N PHE A 102 7.65 -3.51 -4.56
CA PHE A 102 6.63 -4.26 -3.84
C PHE A 102 7.07 -5.71 -3.62
N GLU A 103 7.57 -6.35 -4.67
CA GLU A 103 8.03 -7.74 -4.56
C GLU A 103 9.23 -7.86 -3.62
N HIS A 104 10.15 -6.90 -3.67
CA HIS A 104 11.28 -6.87 -2.77
C HIS A 104 10.84 -6.76 -1.32
N LEU A 105 9.86 -5.89 -1.07
CA LEU A 105 9.32 -5.71 0.26
C LEU A 105 8.69 -6.99 0.79
N LEU A 106 7.87 -7.64 -0.04
CA LEU A 106 7.22 -8.88 0.36
C LEU A 106 8.25 -9.97 0.64
N ALA A 107 9.31 -10.03 -0.17
CA ALA A 107 10.35 -11.03 0.03
C ALA A 107 11.05 -10.87 1.38
N GLN A 108 11.23 -9.63 1.83
CA GLN A 108 11.86 -9.38 3.12
C GLN A 108 10.97 -9.76 4.29
N LEU A 109 9.67 -9.81 4.08
CA LEU A 109 8.72 -10.11 5.15
C LEU A 109 8.42 -11.61 5.29
N ARG A 110 8.92 -12.42 4.38
CA ARG A 110 8.66 -13.87 4.41
C ARG A 110 9.73 -14.65 5.10
#